data_e0424ebf758440ae5e7fb63fbaf70612
#
_entry.id   e0424ebf758440ae5e7fb63fbaf70612
#
_cell.length_a   1.000
_cell.length_b   1.000
_cell.length_c   1.000
_cell.angle_alpha   90.00
_cell.angle_beta   90.00
_cell.angle_gamma   90.00
#
_symmetry.space_group_name_H-M   'P 1'
#
loop_
_entity.id
_entity.type
_entity.pdbx_description
1 polymer ?
#
loop_
_entity_poly.entity_id
_entity_poly.type
_entity_poly.pdbx_seq_one_letter_code
_entity_poly.pdbx_strand_id
1 'polypeptide(L)'
;MRLTQYAHGGGCACKIPPGELETIVAGLIGEHPPSLIVGLDDGDDAAAVRLNGDGTALLSTVDFFTPVVDDAYDWGRIAATNALSDIYAMGGKPLLAVNLLCWPREVLPLELATEVLRGGLDVARAAECPLAGGHSVDDPEPKYGMAVSGVAAVEQLLRIDAGTPGTPLTLTKPLGIGVLNSRHKQTGEVFPEAVASMTQLNREASEAALAAGIRCATDVTGFGLLGHAYKLARASGVTVVIDSAAVPYLPGARDAASAGCISGGTRRNLAWVEPHVEWRGTTESDERERLLLADAQTSGGLLLGGEIPGAPVIGELVPRGEHAVIVR
;
A
#
# COMPACT_ATOMS: atom_id res chain seq x y z
N MET A 1 -3.62 -11.35 -25.39
CA MET A 1 -4.44 -10.16 -25.06
C MET A 1 -3.75 -9.46 -23.90
N ARG A 2 -3.65 -8.12 -23.94
CA ARG A 2 -2.95 -7.37 -22.87
C ARG A 2 -3.97 -6.70 -21.97
N LEU A 3 -4.18 -7.22 -20.76
CA LEU A 3 -5.18 -6.71 -19.82
C LEU A 3 -4.94 -5.25 -19.41
N THR A 4 -3.68 -4.84 -19.30
CA THR A 4 -3.30 -3.46 -18.95
C THR A 4 -3.80 -2.41 -19.96
N GLN A 5 -4.14 -2.80 -21.20
CA GLN A 5 -4.68 -1.90 -22.22
C GLN A 5 -6.17 -1.58 -22.00
N TYR A 6 -6.88 -2.34 -21.16
CA TYR A 6 -8.28 -2.10 -20.79
C TYR A 6 -8.41 -1.28 -19.51
N ALA A 7 -7.30 -0.85 -18.93
CA ALA A 7 -7.24 0.00 -17.75
C ALA A 7 -6.90 1.45 -18.13
N HIS A 8 -7.68 2.43 -17.69
CA HIS A 8 -7.34 3.85 -17.90
C HIS A 8 -6.14 4.27 -17.07
N GLY A 9 -5.96 3.67 -15.90
CA GLY A 9 -4.82 3.91 -15.02
C GLY A 9 -3.96 2.67 -14.77
N GLY A 10 -3.19 2.66 -13.70
CA GLY A 10 -2.31 1.56 -13.29
C GLY A 10 -2.40 1.28 -11.80
N GLY A 11 -3.18 0.25 -11.40
CA GLY A 11 -3.24 -0.23 -10.03
C GLY A 11 -3.59 0.83 -8.99
N CYS A 12 -2.91 0.82 -7.86
CA CYS A 12 -3.11 1.79 -6.76
C CYS A 12 -2.79 3.26 -7.14
N ALA A 13 -2.09 3.50 -8.25
CA ALA A 13 -1.87 4.86 -8.79
C ALA A 13 -3.16 5.54 -9.29
N CYS A 14 -4.30 4.82 -9.38
CA CYS A 14 -5.61 5.35 -9.77
C CYS A 14 -6.46 5.82 -8.58
N LYS A 15 -5.97 5.71 -7.35
CA LYS A 15 -6.69 6.25 -6.18
C LYS A 15 -6.96 7.74 -6.36
N ILE A 16 -8.09 8.21 -5.82
CA ILE A 16 -8.39 9.65 -5.73
C ILE A 16 -7.22 10.32 -5.00
N PRO A 17 -6.73 11.48 -5.47
CA PRO A 17 -5.64 12.19 -4.80
C PRO A 17 -5.94 12.39 -3.32
N PRO A 18 -4.95 12.21 -2.41
CA PRO A 18 -5.19 12.24 -0.97
C PRO A 18 -5.87 13.52 -0.48
N GLY A 19 -5.45 14.69 -0.96
CA GLY A 19 -6.04 15.98 -0.59
C GLY A 19 -7.50 16.15 -1.04
N GLU A 20 -7.89 15.55 -2.18
CA GLU A 20 -9.27 15.52 -2.64
C GLU A 20 -10.10 14.56 -1.79
N LEU A 21 -9.55 13.37 -1.48
CA LEU A 21 -10.20 12.38 -0.64
C LEU A 21 -10.43 12.93 0.77
N GLU A 22 -9.44 13.59 1.38
CA GLU A 22 -9.57 14.26 2.68
C GLU A 22 -10.71 15.28 2.67
N THR A 23 -10.86 16.05 1.60
CA THR A 23 -11.95 17.02 1.44
C THR A 23 -13.31 16.33 1.39
N ILE A 24 -13.41 15.20 0.69
CA ILE A 24 -14.65 14.41 0.56
C ILE A 24 -15.08 13.84 1.92
N VAL A 25 -14.14 13.31 2.70
CA VAL A 25 -14.45 12.65 3.98
C VAL A 25 -14.55 13.61 5.16
N ALA A 26 -13.99 14.81 5.09
CA ALA A 26 -13.97 15.79 6.19
C ALA A 26 -15.36 16.10 6.76
N GLY A 27 -16.40 16.11 5.91
CA GLY A 27 -17.78 16.31 6.31
C GLY A 27 -18.46 15.08 6.94
N LEU A 28 -17.81 13.92 6.94
CA LEU A 28 -18.32 12.66 7.47
C LEU A 28 -17.74 12.31 8.84
N ILE A 29 -16.70 13.06 9.26
CA ILE A 29 -16.06 12.87 10.56
C ILE A 29 -17.01 13.43 11.64
N GLY A 30 -17.31 12.63 12.63
CA GLY A 30 -18.24 12.98 13.72
C GLY A 30 -17.94 12.23 15.02
N GLU A 31 -18.89 12.20 15.95
CA GLU A 31 -18.76 11.41 17.17
C GLU A 31 -18.70 9.92 16.84
N HIS A 32 -17.70 9.24 17.39
CA HIS A 32 -17.50 7.82 17.24
C HIS A 32 -18.02 7.03 18.45
N PRO A 33 -18.60 5.84 18.22
CA PRO A 33 -18.95 4.96 19.32
C PRO A 33 -17.68 4.52 20.06
N PRO A 34 -17.71 4.30 21.38
CA PRO A 34 -16.53 3.89 22.17
C PRO A 34 -15.88 2.56 21.70
N SER A 35 -16.59 1.77 20.93
CA SER A 35 -16.08 0.54 20.33
C SER A 35 -15.20 0.78 19.09
N LEU A 36 -15.32 1.92 18.39
CA LEU A 36 -14.50 2.25 17.25
C LEU A 36 -13.10 2.64 17.73
N ILE A 37 -12.06 1.93 17.28
CA ILE A 37 -10.66 2.16 17.64
C ILE A 37 -9.96 2.97 16.54
N VAL A 38 -10.25 2.63 15.27
CA VAL A 38 -9.71 3.29 14.08
C VAL A 38 -10.87 3.58 13.13
N GLY A 39 -11.06 4.83 12.79
CA GLY A 39 -12.14 5.34 11.95
C GLY A 39 -11.67 6.18 10.77
N LEU A 40 -12.57 7.01 10.22
CA LEU A 40 -12.31 7.82 9.02
C LEU A 40 -11.28 8.94 9.24
N ASP A 41 -11.12 9.40 10.47
CA ASP A 41 -10.25 10.50 10.86
C ASP A 41 -8.80 10.07 11.16
N ASP A 42 -8.60 8.80 11.50
CA ASP A 42 -7.28 8.26 11.82
C ASP A 42 -6.40 8.12 10.55
N GLY A 43 -7.01 7.79 9.40
CA GLY A 43 -6.31 7.61 8.13
C GLY A 43 -5.37 6.41 8.11
N ASP A 44 -5.60 5.43 8.98
CA ASP A 44 -4.88 4.16 9.08
C ASP A 44 -5.26 3.18 7.95
N ASP A 45 -4.62 2.01 7.88
CA ASP A 45 -4.75 1.09 6.75
C ASP A 45 -6.09 0.33 6.76
N ALA A 46 -6.61 -0.02 7.96
CA ALA A 46 -7.92 -0.67 8.09
C ALA A 46 -8.75 -0.04 9.21
N ALA A 47 -10.07 -0.10 9.07
CA ALA A 47 -10.98 0.21 10.17
C ALA A 47 -10.86 -0.85 11.29
N ALA A 48 -10.93 -0.40 12.57
CA ALA A 48 -10.82 -1.30 13.71
C ALA A 48 -11.93 -1.04 14.73
N VAL A 49 -12.65 -2.10 15.12
CA VAL A 49 -13.71 -2.07 16.12
C VAL A 49 -13.41 -3.07 17.23
N ARG A 50 -13.47 -2.63 18.48
CA ARG A 50 -13.33 -3.49 19.67
C ARG A 50 -14.50 -4.48 19.74
N LEU A 51 -14.20 -5.76 19.81
CA LEU A 51 -15.19 -6.78 20.12
C LEU A 51 -15.42 -6.86 21.64
N ASN A 52 -16.64 -7.20 22.04
CA ASN A 52 -16.99 -7.29 23.46
C ASN A 52 -16.27 -8.46 24.12
N GLY A 53 -15.52 -8.18 25.18
CA GLY A 53 -15.18 -9.14 26.25
C GLY A 53 -13.78 -9.75 26.27
N ASP A 54 -12.94 -9.65 25.20
CA ASP A 54 -11.69 -10.43 25.15
C ASP A 54 -10.42 -9.66 24.72
N GLY A 55 -10.50 -8.35 24.59
CA GLY A 55 -9.35 -7.55 24.15
C GLY A 55 -9.04 -7.66 22.66
N THR A 56 -9.94 -8.21 21.87
CA THR A 56 -9.81 -8.38 20.41
C THR A 56 -10.42 -7.22 19.65
N ALA A 57 -9.77 -6.77 18.59
CA ALA A 57 -10.31 -5.88 17.57
C ALA A 57 -10.68 -6.67 16.31
N LEU A 58 -11.84 -6.37 15.73
CA LEU A 58 -12.19 -6.73 14.36
C LEU A 58 -11.60 -5.66 13.44
N LEU A 59 -10.87 -6.09 12.43
CA LEU A 59 -10.34 -5.28 11.36
C LEU A 59 -11.17 -5.47 10.09
N SER A 60 -11.38 -4.41 9.31
CA SER A 60 -12.08 -4.49 8.03
C SER A 60 -11.48 -3.51 7.04
N THR A 61 -11.16 -4.03 5.85
CA THR A 61 -10.62 -3.25 4.75
C THR A 61 -11.20 -3.68 3.41
N VAL A 62 -11.00 -2.87 2.37
CA VAL A 62 -11.34 -3.19 0.99
C VAL A 62 -10.36 -2.52 0.04
N ASP A 63 -9.74 -3.31 -0.83
CA ASP A 63 -8.93 -2.79 -1.93
C ASP A 63 -9.24 -3.54 -3.22
N PHE A 64 -9.38 -2.79 -4.31
CA PHE A 64 -9.54 -3.31 -5.67
C PHE A 64 -9.00 -2.30 -6.67
N PHE A 65 -8.48 -2.80 -7.79
CA PHE A 65 -7.88 -1.95 -8.81
C PHE A 65 -7.88 -2.62 -10.20
N THR A 66 -7.53 -1.83 -11.19
CA THR A 66 -7.42 -2.23 -12.59
C THR A 66 -6.14 -3.04 -12.83
N PRO A 67 -6.04 -3.83 -13.92
CA PRO A 67 -4.85 -4.63 -14.22
C PRO A 67 -3.54 -3.82 -14.20
N VAL A 68 -2.54 -4.34 -13.49
CA VAL A 68 -1.16 -3.82 -13.45
C VAL A 68 -0.19 -4.68 -14.24
N VAL A 69 -0.58 -5.91 -14.54
CA VAL A 69 0.13 -6.87 -15.39
C VAL A 69 -0.84 -7.47 -16.41
N ASP A 70 -0.32 -8.04 -17.49
CA ASP A 70 -1.14 -8.61 -18.57
C ASP A 70 -1.55 -10.06 -18.31
N ASP A 71 -0.83 -10.78 -17.44
CA ASP A 71 -1.21 -12.12 -16.98
C ASP A 71 -2.37 -12.03 -15.97
N ALA A 72 -3.48 -12.70 -16.30
CA ALA A 72 -4.70 -12.64 -15.50
C ALA A 72 -4.55 -13.30 -14.13
N TYR A 73 -3.83 -14.43 -14.07
CA TYR A 73 -3.57 -15.13 -12.82
C TYR A 73 -2.68 -14.31 -11.88
N ASP A 74 -1.60 -13.72 -12.42
CA ASP A 74 -0.72 -12.86 -11.63
C ASP A 74 -1.42 -11.58 -11.17
N TRP A 75 -2.26 -10.97 -12.01
CA TRP A 75 -3.07 -9.84 -11.56
C TRP A 75 -3.98 -10.22 -10.40
N GLY A 76 -4.63 -11.39 -10.46
CA GLY A 76 -5.43 -11.94 -9.37
C GLY A 76 -4.63 -12.11 -8.08
N ARG A 77 -3.41 -12.67 -8.17
CA ARG A 77 -2.49 -12.81 -7.04
C ARG A 77 -2.12 -11.47 -6.42
N ILE A 78 -1.73 -10.51 -7.26
CA ILE A 78 -1.31 -9.17 -6.83
C ILE A 78 -2.47 -8.47 -6.11
N ALA A 79 -3.67 -8.51 -6.67
CA ALA A 79 -4.83 -7.85 -6.09
C ALA A 79 -5.22 -8.43 -4.72
N ALA A 80 -5.18 -9.75 -4.58
CA ALA A 80 -5.42 -10.42 -3.30
C ALA A 80 -4.33 -10.11 -2.26
N THR A 81 -3.05 -10.13 -2.67
CA THR A 81 -1.93 -9.79 -1.78
C THR A 81 -2.05 -8.36 -1.26
N ASN A 82 -2.43 -7.42 -2.13
CA ASN A 82 -2.63 -6.02 -1.76
C ASN A 82 -3.80 -5.85 -0.78
N ALA A 83 -4.95 -6.49 -1.04
CA ALA A 83 -6.11 -6.39 -0.16
C ALA A 83 -5.88 -7.01 1.25
N LEU A 84 -5.03 -8.03 1.34
CA LEU A 84 -4.63 -8.65 2.61
C LEU A 84 -3.60 -7.79 3.38
N SER A 85 -2.89 -6.90 2.69
CA SER A 85 -1.78 -6.13 3.25
C SER A 85 -2.21 -5.22 4.41
N ASP A 86 -3.36 -4.54 4.29
CA ASP A 86 -3.87 -3.65 5.33
C ASP A 86 -4.08 -4.37 6.68
N ILE A 87 -4.55 -5.64 6.63
CA ILE A 87 -4.71 -6.45 7.85
C ILE A 87 -3.35 -6.72 8.49
N TYR A 88 -2.33 -7.04 7.69
CA TYR A 88 -0.97 -7.25 8.19
C TYR A 88 -0.32 -5.93 8.67
N ALA A 89 -0.58 -4.81 7.99
CA ALA A 89 -0.09 -3.49 8.39
C ALA A 89 -0.63 -3.07 9.75
N MET A 90 -1.85 -3.53 10.11
CA MET A 90 -2.46 -3.34 11.43
C MET A 90 -2.05 -4.39 12.48
N GLY A 91 -1.11 -5.30 12.16
CA GLY A 91 -0.71 -6.39 13.06
C GLY A 91 -1.77 -7.49 13.21
N GLY A 92 -2.70 -7.57 12.28
CA GLY A 92 -3.82 -8.49 12.31
C GLY A 92 -3.57 -9.81 11.58
N LYS A 93 -4.46 -10.77 11.86
CA LYS A 93 -4.58 -12.04 11.14
C LYS A 93 -5.86 -11.99 10.29
N PRO A 94 -5.78 -12.20 8.94
CA PRO A 94 -6.97 -12.31 8.10
C PRO A 94 -7.86 -13.50 8.54
N LEU A 95 -9.18 -13.28 8.56
CA LEU A 95 -10.17 -14.31 8.93
C LEU A 95 -11.05 -14.73 7.79
N LEU A 96 -11.44 -13.79 6.93
CA LEU A 96 -12.39 -13.99 5.86
C LEU A 96 -12.16 -12.95 4.77
N ALA A 97 -12.21 -13.37 3.52
CA ALA A 97 -12.24 -12.48 2.37
C ALA A 97 -13.44 -12.74 1.47
N VAL A 98 -13.92 -11.71 0.78
CA VAL A 98 -14.92 -11.81 -0.28
C VAL A 98 -14.42 -11.07 -1.52
N ASN A 99 -14.69 -11.63 -2.71
CA ASN A 99 -14.25 -11.05 -3.98
C ASN A 99 -15.05 -9.80 -4.36
N LEU A 100 -14.37 -8.87 -5.02
CA LEU A 100 -14.96 -7.74 -5.75
C LEU A 100 -14.46 -7.83 -7.19
N LEU A 101 -15.36 -8.09 -8.13
CA LEU A 101 -15.04 -8.26 -9.55
C LEU A 101 -15.89 -7.34 -10.41
N CYS A 102 -15.26 -6.39 -11.11
CA CYS A 102 -15.83 -5.66 -12.21
C CYS A 102 -15.27 -6.25 -13.51
N TRP A 103 -16.14 -6.63 -14.46
CA TRP A 103 -15.70 -7.34 -15.65
C TRP A 103 -16.44 -6.89 -16.90
N PRO A 104 -15.74 -6.49 -17.98
CA PRO A 104 -16.36 -6.14 -19.25
C PRO A 104 -16.68 -7.41 -20.06
N ARG A 105 -17.75 -8.11 -19.73
CA ARG A 105 -18.09 -9.44 -20.23
C ARG A 105 -18.31 -9.51 -21.75
N GLU A 106 -18.67 -8.37 -22.39
CA GLU A 106 -18.84 -8.29 -23.85
C GLU A 106 -17.49 -8.12 -24.58
N VAL A 107 -16.41 -7.80 -23.85
CA VAL A 107 -15.11 -7.45 -24.43
C VAL A 107 -14.01 -8.44 -24.04
N LEU A 108 -14.01 -8.90 -22.78
CA LEU A 108 -13.03 -9.83 -22.26
C LEU A 108 -13.63 -11.22 -22.02
N PRO A 109 -12.93 -12.32 -22.45
CA PRO A 109 -13.37 -13.68 -22.19
C PRO A 109 -13.55 -13.97 -20.69
N LEU A 110 -14.58 -14.73 -20.33
CA LEU A 110 -14.85 -15.12 -18.93
C LEU A 110 -13.77 -16.06 -18.36
N GLU A 111 -13.06 -16.77 -19.23
CA GLU A 111 -11.92 -17.61 -18.86
C GLU A 111 -10.81 -16.80 -18.20
N LEU A 112 -10.57 -15.56 -18.64
CA LEU A 112 -9.61 -14.67 -17.99
C LEU A 112 -10.09 -14.24 -16.60
N ALA A 113 -11.40 -13.98 -16.41
CA ALA A 113 -11.96 -13.72 -15.09
C ALA A 113 -11.76 -14.92 -14.15
N THR A 114 -11.91 -16.15 -14.68
CA THR A 114 -11.64 -17.39 -13.92
C THR A 114 -10.18 -17.45 -13.46
N GLU A 115 -9.23 -17.10 -14.32
CA GLU A 115 -7.80 -17.06 -13.97
C GLU A 115 -7.51 -16.00 -12.90
N VAL A 116 -8.11 -14.82 -12.99
CA VAL A 116 -8.00 -13.78 -11.96
C VAL A 116 -8.49 -14.29 -10.60
N LEU A 117 -9.68 -14.87 -10.57
CA LEU A 117 -10.25 -15.43 -9.33
C LEU A 117 -9.43 -16.59 -8.77
N ARG A 118 -8.84 -17.42 -9.65
CA ARG A 118 -7.93 -18.52 -9.26
C ARG A 118 -6.68 -17.96 -8.59
N GLY A 119 -6.05 -16.94 -9.18
CA GLY A 119 -4.89 -16.26 -8.58
C GLY A 119 -5.21 -15.71 -7.19
N GLY A 120 -6.35 -15.04 -7.05
CA GLY A 120 -6.82 -14.54 -5.74
C GLY A 120 -7.06 -15.66 -4.73
N LEU A 121 -7.68 -16.75 -5.14
CA LEU A 121 -7.94 -17.91 -4.27
C LEU A 121 -6.64 -18.55 -3.78
N ASP A 122 -5.62 -18.68 -4.62
CA ASP A 122 -4.36 -19.30 -4.23
C ASP A 122 -3.59 -18.45 -3.21
N VAL A 123 -3.64 -17.12 -3.35
CA VAL A 123 -3.08 -16.18 -2.33
C VAL A 123 -3.88 -16.25 -1.02
N ALA A 124 -5.21 -16.26 -1.09
CA ALA A 124 -6.04 -16.37 0.10
C ALA A 124 -5.76 -17.69 0.87
N ARG A 125 -5.56 -18.80 0.15
CA ARG A 125 -5.12 -20.09 0.74
C ARG A 125 -3.75 -19.97 1.40
N ALA A 126 -2.76 -19.36 0.74
CA ALA A 126 -1.43 -19.14 1.30
C ALA A 126 -1.48 -18.23 2.55
N ALA A 127 -2.41 -17.30 2.60
CA ALA A 127 -2.68 -16.44 3.76
C ALA A 127 -3.51 -17.14 4.86
N GLU A 128 -3.94 -18.40 4.65
CA GLU A 128 -4.85 -19.11 5.55
C GLU A 128 -6.18 -18.36 5.77
N CYS A 129 -6.61 -17.56 4.78
CA CYS A 129 -7.80 -16.75 4.80
C CYS A 129 -8.88 -17.39 3.92
N PRO A 130 -9.96 -17.93 4.47
CA PRO A 130 -11.07 -18.44 3.68
C PRO A 130 -11.63 -17.38 2.74
N LEU A 131 -11.79 -17.73 1.46
CA LEU A 131 -12.42 -16.89 0.46
C LEU A 131 -13.84 -17.39 0.22
N ALA A 132 -14.86 -16.60 0.56
CA ALA A 132 -16.25 -17.02 0.58
C ALA A 132 -17.17 -16.03 -0.15
N GLY A 133 -17.39 -16.28 -1.43
CA GLY A 133 -18.31 -15.47 -2.23
C GLY A 133 -17.75 -14.11 -2.67
N GLY A 134 -18.63 -13.13 -2.79
CA GLY A 134 -18.28 -11.79 -3.21
C GLY A 134 -19.38 -11.14 -4.06
N HIS A 135 -19.03 -10.05 -4.76
CA HIS A 135 -19.89 -9.31 -5.64
C HIS A 135 -19.27 -9.11 -7.02
N SER A 136 -20.07 -9.14 -8.07
CA SER A 136 -19.61 -8.89 -9.44
C SER A 136 -20.50 -7.88 -10.16
N VAL A 137 -19.88 -7.04 -10.98
CA VAL A 137 -20.53 -6.00 -11.77
C VAL A 137 -20.07 -6.09 -13.22
N ASP A 138 -20.99 -5.95 -14.18
CA ASP A 138 -20.67 -5.73 -15.59
C ASP A 138 -20.21 -4.28 -15.75
N ASP A 139 -18.91 -4.06 -15.97
CA ASP A 139 -18.27 -2.73 -15.99
C ASP A 139 -17.32 -2.67 -17.19
N PRO A 140 -17.29 -1.57 -17.94
CA PRO A 140 -16.42 -1.46 -19.12
C PRO A 140 -14.93 -1.55 -18.80
N GLU A 141 -14.53 -1.35 -17.54
CA GLU A 141 -13.14 -1.43 -17.10
C GLU A 141 -12.96 -2.58 -16.10
N PRO A 142 -12.09 -3.57 -16.37
CA PRO A 142 -11.88 -4.68 -15.44
C PRO A 142 -11.24 -4.19 -14.15
N LYS A 143 -11.83 -4.57 -13.00
CA LYS A 143 -11.30 -4.32 -11.66
C LYS A 143 -11.45 -5.58 -10.82
N TYR A 144 -10.46 -5.86 -10.01
CA TYR A 144 -10.49 -6.99 -9.08
C TYR A 144 -9.81 -6.63 -7.77
N GLY A 145 -10.32 -7.20 -6.71
CA GLY A 145 -9.79 -7.13 -5.36
C GLY A 145 -10.66 -7.86 -4.37
N MET A 146 -10.49 -7.53 -3.11
CA MET A 146 -11.21 -8.20 -2.01
C MET A 146 -11.60 -7.20 -0.94
N ALA A 147 -12.72 -7.48 -0.27
CA ALA A 147 -12.94 -7.00 1.08
C ALA A 147 -12.46 -8.08 2.06
N VAL A 148 -11.66 -7.66 3.03
CA VAL A 148 -11.01 -8.57 3.99
C VAL A 148 -11.39 -8.17 5.41
N SER A 149 -11.81 -9.16 6.19
CA SER A 149 -11.98 -9.04 7.64
C SER A 149 -10.87 -9.80 8.36
N GLY A 150 -10.34 -9.21 9.43
CA GLY A 150 -9.28 -9.81 10.24
C GLY A 150 -9.48 -9.52 11.72
N VAL A 151 -8.61 -10.06 12.53
CA VAL A 151 -8.57 -9.79 13.99
C VAL A 151 -7.16 -9.46 14.45
N ALA A 152 -7.07 -8.62 15.47
CA ALA A 152 -5.84 -8.32 16.18
C ALA A 152 -6.12 -8.19 17.68
N ALA A 153 -5.10 -8.39 18.52
CA ALA A 153 -5.19 -7.98 19.92
C ALA A 153 -5.13 -6.45 19.99
N VAL A 154 -6.06 -5.82 20.67
CA VAL A 154 -6.16 -4.36 20.80
C VAL A 154 -4.84 -3.73 21.25
N GLU A 155 -4.16 -4.37 22.21
CA GLU A 155 -2.89 -3.88 22.77
C GLU A 155 -1.70 -4.07 21.83
N GLN A 156 -1.85 -4.88 20.76
CA GLN A 156 -0.82 -5.19 19.78
C GLN A 156 -1.08 -4.58 18.40
N LEU A 157 -2.15 -3.81 18.26
CA LEU A 157 -2.40 -3.10 17.01
C LEU A 157 -1.17 -2.31 16.57
N LEU A 158 -0.77 -2.49 15.33
CA LEU A 158 0.15 -1.61 14.65
C LEU A 158 -0.66 -0.42 14.13
N ARG A 159 -0.20 0.80 14.36
CA ARG A 159 -0.95 2.01 14.03
C ARG A 159 -0.03 3.08 13.45
N ILE A 160 -0.58 3.83 12.52
CA ILE A 160 0.14 4.94 11.89
C ILE A 160 0.45 6.09 12.87
N ASP A 161 -0.29 6.21 13.97
CA ASP A 161 -0.18 7.27 14.99
C ASP A 161 0.74 6.89 16.18
N ALA A 162 1.33 5.71 16.17
CA ALA A 162 2.13 5.19 17.28
C ALA A 162 3.65 5.48 17.15
N GLY A 163 4.05 6.33 16.20
CA GLY A 163 5.46 6.69 15.99
C GLY A 163 6.02 7.54 17.13
N THR A 164 7.22 7.19 17.61
CA THR A 164 7.92 7.92 18.68
C THR A 164 9.29 8.42 18.22
N PRO A 165 9.70 9.65 18.63
CA PRO A 165 11.04 10.15 18.29
C PRO A 165 12.16 9.25 18.80
N GLY A 166 13.23 9.14 18.01
CA GLY A 166 14.38 8.27 18.30
C GLY A 166 14.24 6.84 17.77
N THR A 167 13.13 6.55 17.09
CA THR A 167 12.88 5.22 16.54
C THR A 167 13.43 5.14 15.11
N PRO A 168 14.17 4.08 14.71
CA PRO A 168 14.57 3.85 13.34
C PRO A 168 13.36 3.60 12.44
N LEU A 169 13.50 3.91 11.16
CA LEU A 169 12.48 3.71 10.14
C LEU A 169 12.92 2.60 9.18
N THR A 170 12.15 1.52 9.09
CA THR A 170 12.46 0.36 8.25
C THR A 170 11.45 0.21 7.12
N LEU A 171 11.92 -0.16 5.93
CA LEU A 171 11.09 -0.48 4.75
C LEU A 171 11.29 -1.95 4.37
N THR A 172 10.20 -2.73 4.26
CA THR A 172 10.30 -4.19 4.13
C THR A 172 10.31 -4.73 2.71
N LYS A 173 9.95 -3.91 1.71
CA LYS A 173 10.08 -4.24 0.28
C LYS A 173 10.67 -3.07 -0.49
N PRO A 174 11.40 -3.34 -1.59
CA PRO A 174 11.96 -2.28 -2.44
C PRO A 174 10.86 -1.49 -3.17
N LEU A 175 11.16 -0.23 -3.53
CA LEU A 175 10.31 0.63 -4.33
C LEU A 175 10.53 0.42 -5.84
N GLY A 176 9.68 1.05 -6.66
CA GLY A 176 9.81 1.10 -8.11
C GLY A 176 8.71 0.37 -8.86
N ILE A 177 7.70 -0.16 -8.17
CA ILE A 177 6.58 -0.88 -8.79
C ILE A 177 5.84 0.01 -9.80
N GLY A 178 5.56 1.27 -9.46
CA GLY A 178 4.78 2.15 -10.33
C GLY A 178 5.49 2.48 -11.64
N VAL A 179 6.80 2.76 -11.60
CA VAL A 179 7.58 3.03 -12.82
C VAL A 179 7.74 1.77 -13.68
N LEU A 180 7.91 0.59 -13.08
CA LEU A 180 8.01 -0.68 -13.79
C LEU A 180 6.68 -1.09 -14.42
N ASN A 181 5.56 -0.95 -13.70
CA ASN A 181 4.21 -1.18 -14.24
C ASN A 181 3.87 -0.20 -15.35
N SER A 182 4.30 1.07 -15.25
CA SER A 182 4.15 2.06 -16.32
C SER A 182 4.93 1.66 -17.57
N ARG A 183 6.16 1.19 -17.42
CA ARG A 183 6.97 0.66 -18.51
C ARG A 183 6.38 -0.60 -19.12
N HIS A 184 5.93 -1.55 -18.29
CA HIS A 184 5.21 -2.74 -18.75
C HIS A 184 3.99 -2.36 -19.60
N LYS A 185 3.15 -1.45 -19.11
CA LYS A 185 1.97 -1.00 -19.86
C LYS A 185 2.32 -0.39 -21.21
N GLN A 186 3.39 0.39 -21.30
CA GLN A 186 3.84 1.04 -22.53
C GLN A 186 4.48 0.06 -23.52
N THR A 187 5.33 -0.84 -23.06
CA THR A 187 6.21 -1.66 -23.91
C THR A 187 5.81 -3.14 -23.99
N GLY A 188 5.12 -3.67 -23.00
CA GLY A 188 4.89 -5.11 -22.83
C GLY A 188 6.05 -5.85 -22.16
N GLU A 189 7.12 -5.15 -21.75
CA GLU A 189 8.23 -5.75 -21.03
C GLU A 189 7.77 -6.29 -19.68
N VAL A 190 8.15 -7.51 -19.34
CA VAL A 190 7.76 -8.16 -18.08
C VAL A 190 8.91 -8.04 -17.08
N PHE A 191 8.57 -7.73 -15.83
CA PHE A 191 9.51 -7.59 -14.72
C PHE A 191 9.18 -8.64 -13.64
N PRO A 192 9.80 -9.84 -13.70
CA PRO A 192 9.48 -10.95 -12.78
C PRO A 192 9.70 -10.58 -11.30
N GLU A 193 10.73 -9.80 -11.00
CA GLU A 193 11.03 -9.35 -9.64
C GLU A 193 9.95 -8.41 -9.09
N ALA A 194 9.36 -7.58 -9.95
CA ALA A 194 8.23 -6.73 -9.57
C ALA A 194 6.99 -7.57 -9.28
N VAL A 195 6.69 -8.58 -10.10
CA VAL A 195 5.58 -9.52 -9.85
C VAL A 195 5.82 -10.30 -8.56
N ALA A 196 7.04 -10.80 -8.33
CA ALA A 196 7.40 -11.50 -7.10
C ALA A 196 7.21 -10.63 -5.86
N SER A 197 7.67 -9.37 -5.91
CA SER A 197 7.48 -8.40 -4.83
C SER A 197 6.00 -8.12 -4.55
N MET A 198 5.20 -7.88 -5.61
CA MET A 198 3.77 -7.59 -5.48
C MET A 198 2.95 -8.79 -4.98
N THR A 199 3.42 -10.04 -5.19
CA THR A 199 2.74 -11.25 -4.74
C THR A 199 3.26 -11.79 -3.40
N GLN A 200 4.25 -11.15 -2.80
CA GLN A 200 4.77 -11.48 -1.48
C GLN A 200 3.85 -10.90 -0.39
N LEU A 201 3.30 -11.75 0.47
CA LEU A 201 2.50 -11.33 1.63
C LEU A 201 3.35 -10.54 2.64
N ASN A 202 2.78 -9.52 3.24
CA ASN A 202 3.40 -8.76 4.34
C ASN A 202 3.29 -9.47 5.71
N ARG A 203 2.81 -10.72 5.74
CA ARG A 203 2.62 -11.52 6.96
C ARG A 203 3.90 -11.64 7.79
N GLU A 204 4.98 -12.12 7.19
CA GLU A 204 6.25 -12.33 7.91
C GLU A 204 6.82 -11.03 8.50
N ALA A 205 6.71 -9.93 7.74
CA ALA A 205 7.13 -8.62 8.21
C ALA A 205 6.28 -8.12 9.39
N SER A 206 4.97 -8.34 9.34
CA SER A 206 4.02 -8.00 10.42
C SER A 206 4.31 -8.82 11.68
N GLU A 207 4.47 -10.14 11.55
CA GLU A 207 4.82 -11.03 12.66
C GLU A 207 6.17 -10.66 13.30
N ALA A 208 7.18 -10.33 12.47
CA ALA A 208 8.49 -9.87 12.96
C ALA A 208 8.37 -8.51 13.69
N ALA A 209 7.56 -7.59 13.19
CA ALA A 209 7.30 -6.30 13.83
C ALA A 209 6.65 -6.49 15.22
N LEU A 210 5.62 -7.33 15.31
CA LEU A 210 4.96 -7.67 16.58
C LEU A 210 5.93 -8.32 17.56
N ALA A 211 6.75 -9.26 17.10
CA ALA A 211 7.76 -9.94 17.94
C ALA A 211 8.84 -8.97 18.44
N ALA A 212 9.20 -7.95 17.66
CA ALA A 212 10.12 -6.89 18.06
C ALA A 212 9.47 -5.82 18.96
N GLY A 213 8.17 -5.95 19.26
CA GLY A 213 7.45 -4.97 20.09
C GLY A 213 7.13 -3.66 19.36
N ILE A 214 7.24 -3.60 18.05
CA ILE A 214 6.89 -2.43 17.24
C ILE A 214 5.39 -2.16 17.37
N ARG A 215 5.00 -0.87 17.33
CA ARG A 215 3.61 -0.44 17.36
C ARG A 215 3.26 0.54 16.24
N CYS A 216 4.25 1.13 15.60
CA CYS A 216 4.07 2.07 14.49
C CYS A 216 4.32 1.36 13.15
N ALA A 217 3.30 1.31 12.30
CA ALA A 217 3.40 0.75 10.95
C ALA A 217 2.34 1.34 10.02
N THR A 218 2.61 1.25 8.73
CA THR A 218 1.66 1.35 7.61
C THR A 218 2.23 0.58 6.43
N ASP A 219 1.41 0.16 5.46
CA ASP A 219 1.95 -0.34 4.21
C ASP A 219 2.22 0.81 3.22
N VAL A 220 3.15 0.59 2.28
CA VAL A 220 3.50 1.58 1.26
C VAL A 220 2.82 1.23 -0.05
N THR A 221 1.74 1.92 -0.37
CA THR A 221 0.93 1.64 -1.56
C THR A 221 0.77 2.86 -2.48
N GLY A 222 -0.42 3.23 -2.84
CA GLY A 222 -0.72 4.19 -3.90
C GLY A 222 -0.17 5.60 -3.71
N PHE A 223 0.12 6.02 -2.49
CA PHE A 223 0.67 7.35 -2.21
C PHE A 223 2.20 7.41 -2.24
N GLY A 224 2.86 6.27 -2.46
CA GLY A 224 4.32 6.16 -2.46
C GLY A 224 4.93 6.30 -1.06
N LEU A 225 6.23 6.08 -0.95
CA LEU A 225 6.93 6.18 0.34
C LEU A 225 6.73 7.56 0.99
N LEU A 226 6.87 8.64 0.23
CA LEU A 226 6.74 10.00 0.77
C LEU A 226 5.33 10.29 1.29
N GLY A 227 4.29 9.84 0.58
CA GLY A 227 2.91 10.06 1.00
C GLY A 227 2.56 9.30 2.28
N HIS A 228 2.99 8.04 2.40
CA HIS A 228 2.79 7.25 3.62
C HIS A 228 3.64 7.77 4.78
N ALA A 229 4.91 8.18 4.53
CA ALA A 229 5.74 8.82 5.53
C ALA A 229 5.14 10.15 6.05
N TYR A 230 4.55 10.95 5.15
CA TYR A 230 3.85 12.19 5.52
C TYR A 230 2.64 11.90 6.42
N LYS A 231 1.80 10.92 6.05
CA LYS A 231 0.64 10.50 6.87
C LYS A 231 1.09 10.04 8.25
N LEU A 232 2.12 9.17 8.32
CA LEU A 232 2.70 8.69 9.58
C LEU A 232 3.23 9.84 10.42
N ALA A 233 4.00 10.77 9.84
CA ALA A 233 4.54 11.92 10.54
C ALA A 233 3.45 12.81 11.13
N ARG A 234 2.36 13.02 10.38
CA ARG A 234 1.22 13.84 10.80
C ARG A 234 0.45 13.17 11.93
N ALA A 235 0.11 11.88 11.79
CA ALA A 235 -0.66 11.13 12.76
C ALA A 235 0.10 10.95 14.08
N SER A 236 1.40 10.66 14.02
CA SER A 236 2.28 10.45 15.17
C SER A 236 2.80 11.75 15.81
N GLY A 237 2.63 12.91 15.18
CA GLY A 237 3.18 14.17 15.68
C GLY A 237 4.72 14.23 15.67
N VAL A 238 5.35 13.55 14.71
CA VAL A 238 6.83 13.48 14.56
C VAL A 238 7.27 14.06 13.21
N THR A 239 8.56 14.17 12.99
CA THR A 239 9.17 14.34 11.68
C THR A 239 9.81 13.02 11.25
N VAL A 240 9.51 12.58 10.04
CA VAL A 240 10.15 11.41 9.40
C VAL A 240 11.37 11.87 8.64
N VAL A 241 12.54 11.33 8.96
CA VAL A 241 13.79 11.55 8.22
C VAL A 241 14.08 10.33 7.37
N ILE A 242 14.22 10.52 6.06
CA ILE A 242 14.54 9.46 5.09
C ILE A 242 15.95 9.70 4.56
N ASP A 243 16.78 8.68 4.63
CA ASP A 243 18.06 8.60 3.94
C ASP A 243 17.83 7.99 2.55
N SER A 244 17.80 8.82 1.52
CA SER A 244 17.48 8.40 0.15
C SER A 244 18.46 7.35 -0.38
N ALA A 245 19.74 7.39 0.05
CA ALA A 245 20.73 6.41 -0.35
C ALA A 245 20.48 5.01 0.24
N ALA A 246 19.75 4.91 1.35
CA ALA A 246 19.40 3.66 2.00
C ALA A 246 18.12 3.02 1.45
N VAL A 247 17.32 3.75 0.66
CA VAL A 247 16.07 3.24 0.10
C VAL A 247 16.35 2.23 -1.01
N PRO A 248 15.88 0.97 -0.87
CA PRO A 248 16.08 -0.06 -1.89
C PRO A 248 15.12 0.12 -3.06
N TYR A 249 15.60 -0.15 -4.26
CA TYR A 249 14.80 -0.14 -5.49
C TYR A 249 14.87 -1.48 -6.21
N LEU A 250 13.78 -1.86 -6.85
CA LEU A 250 13.73 -3.01 -7.75
C LEU A 250 14.67 -2.82 -8.95
N PRO A 251 15.26 -3.91 -9.47
CA PRO A 251 16.05 -3.86 -10.69
C PRO A 251 15.28 -3.19 -11.84
N GLY A 252 15.92 -2.27 -12.55
CA GLY A 252 15.33 -1.53 -13.67
C GLY A 252 14.42 -0.35 -13.30
N ALA A 253 14.12 -0.13 -12.01
CA ALA A 253 13.25 0.98 -11.59
C ALA A 253 13.85 2.35 -11.94
N ARG A 254 15.14 2.56 -11.67
CA ARG A 254 15.86 3.80 -12.01
C ARG A 254 15.94 4.03 -13.53
N ASP A 255 16.11 2.95 -14.30
CA ASP A 255 16.13 3.01 -15.77
C ASP A 255 14.75 3.35 -16.33
N ALA A 256 13.68 2.75 -15.79
CA ALA A 256 12.31 3.06 -16.16
C ALA A 256 11.97 4.53 -15.86
N ALA A 257 12.35 5.03 -14.69
CA ALA A 257 12.18 6.45 -14.33
C ALA A 257 12.96 7.37 -15.28
N SER A 258 14.20 7.02 -15.60
CA SER A 258 15.05 7.78 -16.54
C SER A 258 14.47 7.78 -17.97
N ALA A 259 13.79 6.72 -18.38
CA ALA A 259 13.05 6.61 -19.63
C ALA A 259 11.71 7.37 -19.64
N GLY A 260 11.35 8.05 -18.53
CA GLY A 260 10.11 8.82 -18.43
C GLY A 260 8.86 7.98 -18.14
N CYS A 261 9.02 6.72 -17.73
CA CYS A 261 7.90 5.83 -17.37
C CYS A 261 7.30 6.20 -16.00
N ILE A 262 6.92 7.47 -15.84
CA ILE A 262 6.34 8.02 -14.60
C ILE A 262 4.83 8.08 -14.72
N SER A 263 4.11 7.46 -13.79
CA SER A 263 2.65 7.50 -13.77
C SER A 263 2.11 8.89 -13.39
N GLY A 264 0.89 9.20 -13.83
CA GLY A 264 0.20 10.42 -13.39
C GLY A 264 -0.03 10.43 -11.87
N GLY A 265 -0.23 9.26 -11.26
CA GLY A 265 -0.35 9.09 -9.81
C GLY A 265 0.92 9.52 -9.07
N THR A 266 2.07 9.05 -9.52
CA THR A 266 3.38 9.41 -8.96
C THR A 266 3.62 10.92 -8.98
N ARG A 267 3.28 11.60 -10.08
CA ARG A 267 3.41 13.07 -10.18
C ARG A 267 2.45 13.79 -9.23
N ARG A 268 1.21 13.31 -9.10
CA ARG A 268 0.25 13.88 -8.13
C ARG A 268 0.70 13.66 -6.69
N ASN A 269 1.25 12.48 -6.37
CA ASN A 269 1.80 12.18 -5.05
C ASN A 269 2.92 13.17 -4.69
N LEU A 270 3.89 13.37 -5.60
CA LEU A 270 4.97 14.32 -5.35
C LEU A 270 4.43 15.73 -5.14
N ALA A 271 3.56 16.21 -6.02
CA ALA A 271 2.98 17.55 -5.90
C ALA A 271 2.19 17.75 -4.59
N TRP A 272 1.53 16.70 -4.10
CA TRP A 272 0.79 16.75 -2.84
C TRP A 272 1.69 16.84 -1.62
N VAL A 273 2.80 16.07 -1.58
CA VAL A 273 3.69 16.04 -0.42
C VAL A 273 4.76 17.14 -0.44
N GLU A 274 5.09 17.70 -1.60
CA GLU A 274 6.16 18.68 -1.80
C GLU A 274 6.15 19.83 -0.76
N PRO A 275 5.00 20.46 -0.41
CA PRO A 275 4.95 21.52 0.59
C PRO A 275 5.32 21.07 2.02
N HIS A 276 5.39 19.75 2.28
CA HIS A 276 5.61 19.15 3.59
C HIS A 276 6.96 18.46 3.70
N VAL A 277 7.77 18.50 2.62
CA VAL A 277 9.08 17.85 2.53
C VAL A 277 10.20 18.87 2.48
N GLU A 278 11.16 18.72 3.37
CA GLU A 278 12.46 19.40 3.25
C GLU A 278 13.43 18.48 2.51
N TRP A 279 13.95 18.97 1.39
CA TRP A 279 14.96 18.26 0.62
C TRP A 279 16.36 18.74 1.01
N ARG A 280 17.29 17.81 1.22
CA ARG A 280 18.67 18.10 1.60
C ARG A 280 19.66 17.37 0.70
N GLY A 281 20.85 17.96 0.52
CA GLY A 281 21.95 17.35 -0.22
C GLY A 281 21.62 17.13 -1.69
N THR A 282 21.95 15.96 -2.23
CA THR A 282 21.75 15.62 -3.66
C THR A 282 20.29 15.58 -4.08
N THR A 283 19.37 15.32 -3.15
CA THR A 283 17.92 15.24 -3.43
C THR A 283 17.30 16.61 -3.74
N GLU A 284 17.97 17.72 -3.37
CA GLU A 284 17.50 19.06 -3.68
C GLU A 284 17.36 19.32 -5.19
N SER A 285 18.21 18.70 -6.01
CA SER A 285 18.26 18.89 -7.47
C SER A 285 17.93 17.66 -8.29
N ASP A 286 17.73 16.48 -7.67
CA ASP A 286 17.42 15.26 -8.39
C ASP A 286 15.90 14.99 -8.43
N GLU A 287 15.23 15.58 -9.44
CA GLU A 287 13.80 15.37 -9.67
C GLU A 287 13.44 13.87 -9.86
N ARG A 288 14.33 13.06 -10.43
CA ARG A 288 14.06 11.64 -10.64
C ARG A 288 14.03 10.87 -9.33
N GLU A 289 14.95 11.17 -8.42
CA GLU A 289 14.95 10.57 -7.10
C GLU A 289 13.69 10.97 -6.32
N ARG A 290 13.28 12.24 -6.38
CA ARG A 290 12.02 12.71 -5.78
C ARG A 290 10.82 11.95 -6.33
N LEU A 291 10.74 11.75 -7.65
CA LEU A 291 9.69 10.99 -8.30
C LEU A 291 9.72 9.51 -7.90
N LEU A 292 10.89 8.90 -7.77
CA LEU A 292 11.02 7.51 -7.32
C LEU A 292 10.58 7.31 -5.86
N LEU A 293 10.89 8.26 -4.98
CA LEU A 293 10.41 8.25 -3.59
C LEU A 293 8.91 8.47 -3.47
N ALA A 294 8.30 9.21 -4.42
CA ALA A 294 6.86 9.42 -4.52
C ALA A 294 6.15 8.36 -5.38
N ASP A 295 6.90 7.37 -5.93
CA ASP A 295 6.36 6.39 -6.87
C ASP A 295 5.26 5.55 -6.23
N ALA A 296 4.08 5.54 -6.88
CA ALA A 296 2.94 4.76 -6.42
C ALA A 296 3.27 3.27 -6.42
N GLN A 297 3.17 2.62 -5.28
CA GLN A 297 3.38 1.18 -5.15
C GLN A 297 2.04 0.43 -5.23
N THR A 298 2.07 -0.80 -5.72
CA THR A 298 0.98 -1.77 -5.62
C THR A 298 1.50 -2.93 -4.80
N SER A 299 0.81 -3.29 -3.73
CA SER A 299 1.24 -4.35 -2.82
C SER A 299 2.69 -4.15 -2.32
N GLY A 300 3.01 -2.94 -1.90
CA GLY A 300 4.34 -2.60 -1.37
C GLY A 300 4.60 -3.21 0.01
N GLY A 301 5.75 -2.88 0.57
CA GLY A 301 6.15 -3.35 1.89
C GLY A 301 5.60 -2.53 3.03
N LEU A 302 5.84 -2.96 4.26
CA LEU A 302 5.54 -2.19 5.46
C LEU A 302 6.61 -1.13 5.69
N LEU A 303 6.17 0.04 6.13
CA LEU A 303 6.99 1.10 6.70
C LEU A 303 6.82 1.02 8.22
N LEU A 304 7.88 0.66 8.92
CA LEU A 304 7.88 0.34 10.34
C LEU A 304 8.64 1.39 11.14
N GLY A 305 8.04 1.91 12.22
CA GLY A 305 8.76 2.62 13.27
C GLY A 305 9.45 1.63 14.20
N GLY A 306 10.61 1.12 13.80
CA GLY A 306 11.39 0.11 14.48
C GLY A 306 12.22 -0.72 13.52
N GLU A 307 13.09 -1.59 14.04
CA GLU A 307 13.93 -2.49 13.26
C GLU A 307 13.41 -3.93 13.32
N ILE A 308 13.47 -4.62 12.19
CA ILE A 308 13.28 -6.06 12.08
C ILE A 308 14.43 -6.72 11.31
N PRO A 309 14.79 -7.97 11.61
CA PRO A 309 15.83 -8.68 10.89
C PRO A 309 15.56 -8.76 9.39
N GLY A 310 16.58 -8.52 8.58
CA GLY A 310 16.55 -8.71 7.13
C GLY A 310 15.90 -7.57 6.32
N ALA A 311 15.37 -6.54 6.96
CA ALA A 311 14.85 -5.36 6.28
C ALA A 311 15.75 -4.14 6.51
N PRO A 312 15.99 -3.30 5.47
CA PRO A 312 16.85 -2.13 5.60
C PRO A 312 16.21 -1.03 6.45
N VAL A 313 17.01 -0.42 7.32
CA VAL A 313 16.69 0.86 7.95
C VAL A 313 16.95 1.96 6.92
N ILE A 314 15.92 2.74 6.61
CA ILE A 314 15.95 3.81 5.61
C ILE A 314 15.91 5.20 6.22
N GLY A 315 15.91 5.32 7.54
CA GLY A 315 15.81 6.59 8.23
C GLY A 315 15.44 6.47 9.70
N GLU A 316 14.84 7.51 10.22
CA GLU A 316 14.47 7.61 11.64
C GLU A 316 13.28 8.54 11.88
N LEU A 317 12.63 8.39 13.01
CA LEU A 317 11.63 9.33 13.51
C LEU A 317 12.29 10.30 14.49
N VAL A 318 12.08 11.59 14.31
CA VAL A 318 12.65 12.62 15.19
C VAL A 318 11.54 13.51 15.79
N PRO A 319 11.82 14.29 16.83
CA PRO A 319 10.84 15.26 17.33
C PRO A 319 10.31 16.15 16.22
N ARG A 320 9.01 16.49 16.29
CA ARG A 320 8.34 17.31 15.29
C ARG A 320 9.07 18.62 15.02
N GLY A 321 9.52 18.79 13.80
CA GLY A 321 10.11 20.02 13.25
C GLY A 321 9.13 20.81 12.40
N GLU A 322 9.68 21.75 11.60
CA GLU A 322 8.90 22.56 10.67
C GLU A 322 8.27 21.70 9.58
N HIS A 323 9.01 20.79 8.97
CA HIS A 323 8.55 19.89 7.93
C HIS A 323 8.18 18.53 8.50
N ALA A 324 7.17 17.89 7.90
CA ALA A 324 6.72 16.56 8.29
C ALA A 324 7.72 15.47 7.86
N VAL A 325 8.34 15.67 6.71
CA VAL A 325 9.33 14.75 6.13
C VAL A 325 10.59 15.51 5.80
N ILE A 326 11.75 14.92 6.07
CA ILE A 326 13.05 15.39 5.64
C ILE A 326 13.68 14.28 4.80
N VAL A 327 14.14 14.59 3.60
CA VAL A 327 14.88 13.67 2.74
C VAL A 327 16.32 14.16 2.59
N ARG A 328 17.30 13.29 2.93
CA ARG A 328 18.72 13.61 2.86
C ARG A 328 19.50 12.58 2.03
#